data_7b514c6dcb6c22183939bed5fda8740f
#
_entry.id   7b514c6dcb6c22183939bed5fda8740f
#
_cell.length_a   1.000
_cell.length_b   1.000
_cell.length_c   1.000
_cell.angle_alpha   90.00
_cell.angle_beta   90.00
_cell.angle_gamma   90.00
#
_symmetry.space_group_name_H-M   'P 1'
#
loop_
_entity.id
_entity.type
_entity.pdbx_description
1 polymer ?
#
loop_
_entity_poly.entity_id
_entity_poly.type
_entity_poly.pdbx_seq_one_letter_code
_entity_poly.pdbx_strand_id
1 'polypeptide(L)'
;MLGRKKKEEDPVTTLARCIVVLDDIRAYRRKDVDQIDGLFSELKKSRFKEHYEMWVKARPQAEKIVDMPLKVEGVRGMIRALSWVKVATRVALIVLVFFIAMLLVPAWEKVLGPHPFGGNGFLYATVAVVIMVVMMNAGQVIDYRIRKKIIAYEDATVDEYRPSRDKMKDCVDRMMFTLAREANRKGVNRSDFGLVLYFDDYRNIEVVKQWKPKSIGLFKKSYNHYQVLPKI
;
A
#
# COMPACT_ATOMS: atom_id res chain seq x y z
N MET A 1 -31.21 15.78 5.68
CA MET A 1 -29.76 15.49 5.72
C MET A 1 -29.51 14.46 6.82
N LEU A 2 -29.44 13.19 6.50
CA LEU A 2 -29.12 12.13 7.46
C LEU A 2 -27.61 12.06 7.62
N GLY A 3 -27.11 12.66 8.71
CA GLY A 3 -25.71 12.53 9.11
C GLY A 3 -25.40 11.06 9.39
N ARG A 4 -24.70 10.38 8.47
CA ARG A 4 -24.09 9.09 8.73
C ARG A 4 -23.16 9.26 9.92
N LYS A 5 -23.56 8.85 11.12
CA LYS A 5 -22.66 8.64 12.26
C LYS A 5 -21.54 7.72 11.77
N LYS A 6 -20.32 8.27 11.64
CA LYS A 6 -19.11 7.49 11.37
C LYS A 6 -19.05 6.43 12.47
N LYS A 7 -19.23 5.16 12.11
CA LYS A 7 -19.14 4.04 13.07
C LYS A 7 -17.74 4.13 13.69
N GLU A 8 -17.67 4.35 14.98
CA GLU A 8 -16.39 4.45 15.69
C GLU A 8 -15.68 3.10 15.50
N GLU A 9 -14.54 3.11 14.82
CA GLU A 9 -13.78 1.89 14.51
C GLU A 9 -13.21 1.34 15.83
N ASP A 10 -13.16 0.02 15.99
CA ASP A 10 -12.55 -0.58 17.19
C ASP A 10 -11.10 -0.10 17.31
N PRO A 11 -10.70 0.49 18.46
CA PRO A 11 -9.35 0.99 18.66
C PRO A 11 -8.24 -0.05 18.39
N VAL A 12 -8.53 -1.34 18.55
CA VAL A 12 -7.59 -2.42 18.22
C VAL A 12 -7.38 -2.53 16.72
N THR A 13 -8.44 -2.39 15.92
CA THR A 13 -8.35 -2.34 14.46
C THR A 13 -7.55 -1.13 14.00
N THR A 14 -7.78 0.04 14.61
CA THR A 14 -6.99 1.25 14.33
C THR A 14 -5.51 1.03 14.68
N LEU A 15 -5.19 0.40 15.82
CA LEU A 15 -3.82 0.06 16.20
C LEU A 15 -3.15 -0.86 15.16
N ALA A 16 -3.86 -1.90 14.71
CA ALA A 16 -3.38 -2.81 13.67
C ALA A 16 -3.08 -2.07 12.34
N ARG A 17 -3.94 -1.14 11.94
CA ARG A 17 -3.73 -0.28 10.75
C ARG A 17 -2.52 0.63 10.91
N CYS A 18 -2.31 1.21 12.09
CA CYS A 18 -1.13 2.02 12.38
C CYS A 18 0.17 1.21 12.21
N ILE A 19 0.19 -0.05 12.69
CA ILE A 19 1.34 -0.94 12.51
C ILE A 19 1.66 -1.13 11.02
N VAL A 20 0.66 -1.48 10.20
CA VAL A 20 0.84 -1.67 8.75
C VAL A 20 1.34 -0.40 8.08
N VAL A 21 0.83 0.76 8.49
CA VAL A 21 1.24 2.05 7.92
C VAL A 21 2.68 2.40 8.27
N LEU A 22 3.14 2.12 9.51
CA LEU A 22 4.53 2.33 9.89
C LEU A 22 5.50 1.40 9.14
N ASP A 23 5.09 0.15 8.93
CA ASP A 23 5.82 -0.80 8.11
C ASP A 23 5.88 -0.36 6.63
N ASP A 24 4.77 0.17 6.10
CA ASP A 24 4.71 0.79 4.76
C ASP A 24 5.69 1.98 4.63
N ILE A 25 5.80 2.85 5.67
CA ILE A 25 6.77 3.95 5.68
C ILE A 25 8.19 3.39 5.61
N ARG A 26 8.49 2.41 6.45
CA ARG A 26 9.80 1.76 6.50
C ARG A 26 10.16 1.09 5.18
N ALA A 27 9.16 0.64 4.42
CA ALA A 27 9.29 0.07 3.08
C ALA A 27 9.22 1.11 1.94
N TYR A 28 9.24 2.42 2.24
CA TYR A 28 9.11 3.52 1.27
C TYR A 28 7.83 3.48 0.43
N ARG A 29 6.74 2.94 1.01
CA ARG A 29 5.45 2.76 0.31
C ARG A 29 4.48 3.91 0.51
N ARG A 30 4.62 4.65 1.59
CA ARG A 30 3.79 5.81 1.91
C ARG A 30 4.48 7.10 1.47
N LYS A 31 3.64 8.07 1.04
CA LYS A 31 4.10 9.34 0.50
C LYS A 31 3.53 10.55 1.23
N ASP A 32 2.58 10.32 2.13
CA ASP A 32 1.83 11.38 2.79
C ASP A 32 1.71 11.08 4.28
N VAL A 33 2.43 11.88 5.06
CA VAL A 33 2.47 11.75 6.54
C VAL A 33 1.21 12.35 7.16
N ASP A 34 0.58 13.34 6.53
CA ASP A 34 -0.61 14.01 7.08
C ASP A 34 -1.83 13.05 7.13
N GLN A 35 -1.94 12.15 6.14
CA GLN A 35 -2.97 11.09 6.20
C GLN A 35 -2.75 10.13 7.37
N ILE A 36 -1.49 9.94 7.76
CA ILE A 36 -1.10 9.08 8.88
C ILE A 36 -1.43 9.76 10.20
N ASP A 37 -1.22 11.07 10.30
CA ASP A 37 -1.62 11.87 11.46
C ASP A 37 -3.12 11.71 11.76
N GLY A 38 -3.95 11.69 10.72
CA GLY A 38 -5.39 11.41 10.85
C GLY A 38 -5.67 10.06 11.51
N LEU A 39 -4.98 9.01 11.07
CA LEU A 39 -5.13 7.66 11.61
C LEU A 39 -4.67 7.59 13.08
N PHE A 40 -3.51 8.15 13.41
CA PHE A 40 -3.01 8.16 14.78
C PHE A 40 -3.84 9.04 15.71
N SER A 41 -4.49 10.10 15.19
CA SER A 41 -5.38 10.96 15.99
C SER A 41 -6.59 10.21 16.53
N GLU A 42 -7.04 9.13 15.87
CA GLU A 42 -8.09 8.26 16.37
C GLU A 42 -7.68 7.54 17.67
N LEU A 43 -6.37 7.22 17.83
CA LEU A 43 -5.84 6.61 19.04
C LEU A 43 -5.78 7.59 20.23
N LYS A 44 -5.73 8.90 19.98
CA LYS A 44 -5.64 9.94 21.03
C LYS A 44 -6.78 9.85 22.04
N LYS A 45 -7.99 9.51 21.59
CA LYS A 45 -9.19 9.42 22.43
C LYS A 45 -9.42 8.02 22.99
N SER A 46 -8.56 7.05 22.64
CA SER A 46 -8.67 5.66 23.05
C SER A 46 -7.73 5.34 24.21
N ARG A 47 -7.84 4.12 24.76
CA ARG A 47 -6.88 3.59 25.74
C ARG A 47 -5.45 3.43 25.19
N PHE A 48 -5.23 3.66 23.91
CA PHE A 48 -3.92 3.60 23.23
C PHE A 48 -3.31 4.97 23.00
N LYS A 49 -3.67 5.97 23.81
CA LYS A 49 -3.14 7.34 23.74
C LYS A 49 -1.60 7.40 23.75
N GLU A 50 -0.95 6.47 24.46
CA GLU A 50 0.52 6.39 24.50
C GLU A 50 1.13 6.19 23.10
N HIS A 51 0.45 5.46 22.19
CA HIS A 51 0.93 5.27 20.82
C HIS A 51 0.76 6.50 19.96
N TYR A 52 -0.26 7.33 20.22
CA TYR A 52 -0.36 8.65 19.61
C TYR A 52 0.80 9.56 20.05
N GLU A 53 1.12 9.61 21.35
CA GLU A 53 2.24 10.40 21.87
C GLU A 53 3.59 9.91 21.33
N MET A 54 3.75 8.61 21.18
CA MET A 54 4.91 8.00 20.55
C MET A 54 5.02 8.41 19.08
N TRP A 55 3.91 8.42 18.33
CA TRP A 55 3.86 8.87 16.94
C TRP A 55 4.28 10.33 16.82
N VAL A 56 3.74 11.22 17.63
CA VAL A 56 4.11 12.66 17.62
C VAL A 56 5.62 12.85 17.72
N LYS A 57 6.29 12.05 18.57
CA LYS A 57 7.76 12.09 18.72
C LYS A 57 8.51 11.44 17.55
N ALA A 58 7.87 10.48 16.87
CA ALA A 58 8.48 9.74 15.76
C ALA A 58 8.19 10.40 14.39
N ARG A 59 7.20 11.27 14.29
CA ARG A 59 6.74 11.94 13.07
C ARG A 59 7.88 12.58 12.26
N PRO A 60 8.80 13.36 12.84
CA PRO A 60 9.91 13.96 12.07
C PRO A 60 10.83 12.91 11.43
N GLN A 61 10.99 11.75 12.08
CA GLN A 61 11.78 10.65 11.54
C GLN A 61 11.04 9.94 10.39
N ALA A 62 9.70 9.82 10.49
CA ALA A 62 8.86 9.30 9.41
C ALA A 62 8.89 10.21 8.18
N GLU A 63 8.79 11.53 8.36
CA GLU A 63 8.93 12.52 7.28
C GLU A 63 10.27 12.38 6.56
N LYS A 64 11.36 12.23 7.32
CA LYS A 64 12.70 12.04 6.75
C LYS A 64 12.76 10.80 5.82
N ILE A 65 12.12 9.68 6.21
CA ILE A 65 12.05 8.47 5.38
C ILE A 65 11.16 8.70 4.16
N VAL A 66 10.00 9.32 4.34
CA VAL A 66 9.03 9.57 3.24
C VAL A 66 9.62 10.51 2.19
N ASP A 67 10.43 11.49 2.60
CA ASP A 67 11.07 12.45 1.70
C ASP A 67 12.33 11.91 1.01
N MET A 68 12.94 10.84 1.53
CA MET A 68 14.15 10.27 0.97
C MET A 68 14.05 9.97 -0.54
N PRO A 69 12.97 9.33 -1.05
CA PRO A 69 12.85 9.06 -2.48
C PRO A 69 12.89 10.31 -3.37
N LEU A 70 12.51 11.48 -2.84
CA LEU A 70 12.54 12.75 -3.58
C LEU A 70 13.96 13.33 -3.72
N LYS A 71 14.89 12.90 -2.85
CA LYS A 71 16.30 13.29 -2.90
C LYS A 71 17.12 12.45 -3.89
N VAL A 72 16.60 11.27 -4.27
CA VAL A 72 17.28 10.37 -5.19
C VAL A 72 17.16 10.89 -6.63
N GLU A 73 18.31 11.05 -7.29
CA GLU A 73 18.36 11.58 -8.65
C GLU A 73 17.53 10.77 -9.65
N GLY A 74 16.69 11.47 -10.42
CA GLY A 74 15.82 10.89 -11.44
C GLY A 74 14.59 10.14 -10.90
N VAL A 75 14.47 9.88 -9.58
CA VAL A 75 13.31 9.16 -9.00
C VAL A 75 12.04 10.00 -9.06
N ARG A 76 12.13 11.33 -8.89
CA ARG A 76 10.96 12.23 -9.02
C ARG A 76 10.29 12.13 -10.41
N GLY A 77 11.07 12.07 -11.47
CA GLY A 77 10.56 11.88 -12.84
C GLY A 77 9.88 10.51 -13.00
N MET A 78 10.49 9.45 -12.48
CA MET A 78 9.91 8.10 -12.52
C MET A 78 8.61 8.00 -11.73
N ILE A 79 8.50 8.68 -10.57
CA ILE A 79 7.26 8.72 -9.79
C ILE A 79 6.14 9.40 -10.58
N ARG A 80 6.43 10.50 -11.30
CA ARG A 80 5.46 11.16 -12.18
C ARG A 80 5.04 10.22 -13.33
N ALA A 81 5.99 9.58 -13.99
CA ALA A 81 5.72 8.63 -15.05
C ALA A 81 4.84 7.46 -14.55
N LEU A 82 5.14 6.92 -13.36
CA LEU A 82 4.33 5.87 -12.73
C LEU A 82 2.89 6.35 -12.45
N SER A 83 2.71 7.59 -12.02
CA SER A 83 1.38 8.18 -11.80
C SER A 83 0.59 8.27 -13.09
N TRP A 84 1.21 8.72 -14.19
CA TRP A 84 0.58 8.77 -15.51
C TRP A 84 0.21 7.39 -16.04
N VAL A 85 1.10 6.40 -15.88
CA VAL A 85 0.81 5.00 -16.23
C VAL A 85 -0.39 4.46 -15.45
N LYS A 86 -0.50 4.75 -14.15
CA LYS A 86 -1.65 4.35 -13.33
C LYS A 86 -2.95 5.00 -13.79
N VAL A 87 -2.92 6.27 -14.16
CA VAL A 87 -4.09 6.99 -14.71
C VAL A 87 -4.48 6.37 -16.05
N ALA A 88 -3.52 6.17 -16.96
CA ALA A 88 -3.77 5.56 -18.26
C ALA A 88 -4.35 4.14 -18.13
N THR A 89 -3.83 3.33 -17.19
CA THR A 89 -4.37 1.98 -16.91
C THR A 89 -5.83 2.05 -16.43
N ARG A 90 -6.17 3.00 -15.56
CA ARG A 90 -7.55 3.17 -15.09
C ARG A 90 -8.49 3.59 -16.22
N VAL A 91 -8.06 4.53 -17.06
CA VAL A 91 -8.84 4.96 -18.23
C VAL A 91 -9.03 3.78 -19.18
N ALA A 92 -7.98 3.02 -19.50
CA ALA A 92 -8.08 1.84 -20.36
C ALA A 92 -9.04 0.78 -19.76
N LEU A 93 -9.04 0.59 -18.45
CA LEU A 93 -9.99 -0.31 -17.78
C LEU A 93 -11.45 0.16 -17.93
N ILE A 94 -11.71 1.46 -17.74
CA ILE A 94 -13.05 2.03 -17.91
C ILE A 94 -13.51 1.85 -19.35
N VAL A 95 -12.66 2.13 -20.32
CA VAL A 95 -12.94 1.95 -21.75
C VAL A 95 -13.22 0.48 -22.06
N LEU A 96 -12.42 -0.45 -21.51
CA LEU A 96 -12.62 -1.88 -21.68
C LEU A 96 -13.98 -2.33 -21.12
N VAL A 97 -14.32 -1.90 -19.89
CA VAL A 97 -15.62 -2.23 -19.27
C VAL A 97 -16.78 -1.70 -20.10
N PHE A 98 -16.65 -0.49 -20.65
CA PHE A 98 -17.63 0.10 -21.54
C PHE A 98 -17.82 -0.75 -22.81
N PHE A 99 -16.74 -1.17 -23.48
CA PHE A 99 -16.81 -2.04 -24.66
C PHE A 99 -17.43 -3.41 -24.35
N ILE A 100 -17.05 -4.03 -23.22
CA ILE A 100 -17.64 -5.29 -22.79
C ILE A 100 -19.15 -5.13 -22.54
N ALA A 101 -19.55 -4.06 -21.85
CA ALA A 101 -20.96 -3.78 -21.60
C ALA A 101 -21.75 -3.61 -22.93
N MET A 102 -21.17 -2.90 -23.90
CA MET A 102 -21.79 -2.74 -25.24
C MET A 102 -21.94 -4.07 -25.99
N LEU A 103 -20.98 -5.00 -25.83
CA LEU A 103 -21.05 -6.31 -26.48
C LEU A 103 -22.06 -7.27 -25.81
N LEU A 104 -22.27 -7.14 -24.49
CA LEU A 104 -23.10 -8.07 -23.71
C LEU A 104 -24.57 -7.66 -23.63
N VAL A 105 -24.92 -6.40 -23.90
CA VAL A 105 -26.28 -5.88 -23.75
C VAL A 105 -26.89 -5.56 -25.13
N PRO A 106 -27.65 -6.48 -25.72
CA PRO A 106 -28.30 -6.26 -27.05
C PRO A 106 -29.24 -5.05 -27.08
N ALA A 107 -29.74 -4.60 -25.92
CA ALA A 107 -30.59 -3.43 -25.81
C ALA A 107 -29.92 -2.10 -26.23
N TRP A 108 -28.60 -2.03 -26.30
CA TRP A 108 -27.88 -0.84 -26.74
C TRP A 108 -28.15 -0.48 -28.20
N GLU A 109 -28.41 -1.48 -29.06
CA GLU A 109 -28.80 -1.24 -30.46
C GLU A 109 -30.10 -0.43 -30.58
N LYS A 110 -31.04 -0.62 -29.65
CA LYS A 110 -32.31 0.13 -29.59
C LYS A 110 -32.14 1.57 -29.11
N VAL A 111 -31.13 1.84 -28.30
CA VAL A 111 -30.88 3.16 -27.66
C VAL A 111 -29.92 4.01 -28.47
N LEU A 112 -28.86 3.42 -29.01
CA LEU A 112 -27.76 4.12 -29.68
C LEU A 112 -27.74 3.95 -31.20
N GLY A 113 -28.73 3.19 -31.77
CA GLY A 113 -28.74 2.87 -33.18
C GLY A 113 -27.79 1.74 -33.58
N PRO A 114 -27.65 1.45 -34.88
CA PRO A 114 -26.77 0.37 -35.35
C PRO A 114 -25.34 0.60 -34.84
N HIS A 115 -24.72 -0.46 -34.37
CA HIS A 115 -23.41 -0.48 -33.67
C HIS A 115 -22.46 0.62 -34.14
N PRO A 116 -22.16 1.62 -33.29
CA PRO A 116 -21.31 2.76 -33.66
C PRO A 116 -19.88 2.35 -34.09
N PHE A 117 -19.51 1.08 -33.86
CA PHE A 117 -18.21 0.53 -34.19
C PHE A 117 -18.27 -0.55 -35.29
N GLY A 118 -19.41 -0.78 -35.96
CA GLY A 118 -19.57 -1.85 -36.96
C GLY A 118 -19.19 -3.22 -36.38
N GLY A 119 -18.84 -4.21 -37.22
CA GLY A 119 -18.42 -5.55 -36.81
C GLY A 119 -17.06 -5.61 -36.05
N ASN A 120 -16.41 -4.47 -35.80
CA ASN A 120 -15.05 -4.37 -35.24
C ASN A 120 -15.01 -4.22 -33.70
N GLY A 121 -16.14 -4.28 -32.98
CA GLY A 121 -16.20 -4.11 -31.52
C GLY A 121 -15.26 -5.06 -30.76
N PHE A 122 -15.14 -6.31 -31.22
CA PHE A 122 -14.21 -7.28 -30.65
C PHE A 122 -12.74 -6.88 -30.84
N LEU A 123 -12.39 -6.33 -32.01
CA LEU A 123 -11.04 -5.84 -32.28
C LEU A 123 -10.65 -4.69 -31.32
N TYR A 124 -11.55 -3.72 -31.13
CA TYR A 124 -11.29 -2.60 -30.20
C TYR A 124 -11.16 -3.06 -28.75
N ALA A 125 -11.97 -4.01 -28.30
CA ALA A 125 -11.84 -4.62 -26.98
C ALA A 125 -10.49 -5.32 -26.83
N THR A 126 -10.06 -6.09 -27.83
CA THR A 126 -8.75 -6.77 -27.83
C THR A 126 -7.59 -5.77 -27.77
N VAL A 127 -7.63 -4.71 -28.57
CA VAL A 127 -6.62 -3.65 -28.52
C VAL A 127 -6.58 -2.98 -27.15
N ALA A 128 -7.73 -2.69 -26.54
CA ALA A 128 -7.79 -2.11 -25.18
C ALA A 128 -7.15 -3.05 -24.13
N VAL A 129 -7.39 -4.36 -24.21
CA VAL A 129 -6.75 -5.35 -23.32
C VAL A 129 -5.23 -5.34 -23.50
N VAL A 130 -4.75 -5.36 -24.74
CA VAL A 130 -3.29 -5.32 -25.02
C VAL A 130 -2.66 -4.05 -24.45
N ILE A 131 -3.27 -2.88 -24.68
CA ILE A 131 -2.79 -1.61 -24.13
C ILE A 131 -2.75 -1.67 -22.59
N MET A 132 -3.81 -2.18 -21.96
CA MET A 132 -3.88 -2.30 -20.51
C MET A 132 -2.76 -3.20 -19.97
N VAL A 133 -2.52 -4.36 -20.60
CA VAL A 133 -1.44 -5.28 -20.20
C VAL A 133 -0.07 -4.63 -20.34
N VAL A 134 0.18 -3.93 -21.46
CA VAL A 134 1.43 -3.19 -21.68
C VAL A 134 1.64 -2.11 -20.61
N MET A 135 0.60 -1.32 -20.31
CA MET A 135 0.67 -0.27 -19.28
C MET A 135 0.88 -0.84 -17.87
N MET A 136 0.21 -1.94 -17.52
CA MET A 136 0.44 -2.61 -16.23
C MET A 136 1.89 -3.09 -16.10
N ASN A 137 2.45 -3.67 -17.15
CA ASN A 137 3.84 -4.13 -17.18
C ASN A 137 4.83 -2.96 -17.09
N ALA A 138 4.60 -1.90 -17.85
CA ALA A 138 5.41 -0.68 -17.78
C ALA A 138 5.41 -0.09 -16.35
N GLY A 139 4.25 -0.06 -15.69
CA GLY A 139 4.12 0.38 -14.30
C GLY A 139 4.98 -0.48 -13.34
N GLN A 140 5.00 -1.79 -13.52
CA GLN A 140 5.83 -2.69 -12.69
C GLN A 140 7.33 -2.46 -12.90
N VAL A 141 7.76 -2.26 -14.15
CA VAL A 141 9.17 -1.97 -14.48
C VAL A 141 9.61 -0.64 -13.87
N ILE A 142 8.78 0.40 -13.97
CA ILE A 142 9.09 1.72 -13.39
C ILE A 142 9.17 1.60 -11.86
N ASP A 143 8.21 0.94 -11.21
CA ASP A 143 8.20 0.73 -9.75
C ASP A 143 9.46 -0.03 -9.30
N TYR A 144 9.86 -1.09 -10.02
CA TYR A 144 11.10 -1.82 -9.76
C TYR A 144 12.35 -0.92 -9.86
N ARG A 145 12.44 -0.10 -10.91
CA ARG A 145 13.58 0.82 -11.09
C ARG A 145 13.65 1.88 -10.00
N ILE A 146 12.50 2.45 -9.60
CA ILE A 146 12.41 3.39 -8.48
C ILE A 146 13.00 2.75 -7.22
N ARG A 147 12.55 1.54 -6.89
CA ARG A 147 12.99 0.84 -5.68
C ARG A 147 14.46 0.48 -5.71
N LYS A 148 14.96 0.00 -6.85
CA LYS A 148 16.40 -0.29 -6.99
C LYS A 148 17.25 0.95 -6.73
N LYS A 149 16.82 2.13 -7.22
CA LYS A 149 17.52 3.39 -6.97
C LYS A 149 17.43 3.83 -5.51
N ILE A 150 16.25 3.67 -4.87
CA ILE A 150 16.05 4.00 -3.46
C ILE A 150 16.95 3.11 -2.57
N ILE A 151 16.97 1.80 -2.80
CA ILE A 151 17.82 0.87 -2.03
C ILE A 151 19.30 1.23 -2.22
N ALA A 152 19.76 1.45 -3.46
CA ALA A 152 21.14 1.83 -3.70
C ALA A 152 21.53 3.15 -3.03
N TYR A 153 20.63 4.12 -2.97
CA TYR A 153 20.85 5.38 -2.27
C TYR A 153 20.86 5.16 -0.74
N GLU A 154 19.97 4.33 -0.22
CA GLU A 154 19.94 3.96 1.19
C GLU A 154 21.24 3.28 1.63
N ASP A 155 21.73 2.30 0.82
CA ASP A 155 22.99 1.62 1.10
C ASP A 155 24.19 2.60 1.12
N ALA A 156 24.15 3.64 0.29
CA ALA A 156 25.16 4.68 0.25
C ALA A 156 25.05 5.71 1.40
N THR A 157 23.88 5.80 2.05
CA THR A 157 23.57 6.81 3.07
C THR A 157 23.03 6.17 4.36
N VAL A 158 23.48 4.95 4.67
CA VAL A 158 22.98 4.14 5.81
C VAL A 158 22.98 4.91 7.11
N ASP A 159 24.09 5.61 7.44
CA ASP A 159 24.24 6.33 8.71
C ASP A 159 23.22 7.49 8.85
N GLU A 160 22.79 8.06 7.75
CA GLU A 160 21.81 9.16 7.75
C GLU A 160 20.39 8.68 8.07
N TYR A 161 19.98 7.54 7.52
CA TYR A 161 18.58 7.07 7.58
C TYR A 161 18.34 5.95 8.58
N ARG A 162 19.39 5.24 8.98
CA ARG A 162 19.31 4.15 9.96
C ARG A 162 18.61 4.54 11.27
N PRO A 163 18.94 5.68 11.92
CA PRO A 163 18.24 6.08 13.16
C PRO A 163 16.73 6.27 12.95
N SER A 164 16.34 6.81 11.79
CA SER A 164 14.92 7.01 11.45
C SER A 164 14.19 5.68 11.24
N ARG A 165 14.83 4.72 10.56
CA ARG A 165 14.27 3.38 10.34
C ARG A 165 14.18 2.57 11.63
N ASP A 166 15.21 2.64 12.49
CA ASP A 166 15.21 1.99 13.80
C ASP A 166 14.11 2.58 14.68
N LYS A 167 13.87 3.88 14.61
CA LYS A 167 12.77 4.53 15.33
C LYS A 167 11.39 4.02 14.86
N MET A 168 11.19 3.85 13.55
CA MET A 168 9.95 3.28 13.03
C MET A 168 9.80 1.82 13.47
N LYS A 169 10.88 1.05 13.46
CA LYS A 169 10.89 -0.33 13.96
C LYS A 169 10.49 -0.40 15.43
N ASP A 170 11.08 0.43 16.28
CA ASP A 170 10.76 0.50 17.71
C ASP A 170 9.27 0.84 17.94
N CYS A 171 8.70 1.73 17.10
CA CYS A 171 7.29 2.05 17.17
C CYS A 171 6.43 0.83 16.85
N VAL A 172 6.73 0.11 15.78
CA VAL A 172 6.02 -1.13 15.39
C VAL A 172 6.17 -2.18 16.48
N ASP A 173 7.36 -2.41 17.01
CA ASP A 173 7.62 -3.39 18.08
C ASP A 173 6.74 -3.15 19.32
N ARG A 174 6.63 -1.89 19.77
CA ARG A 174 5.78 -1.52 20.91
C ARG A 174 4.30 -1.70 20.62
N MET A 175 3.86 -1.33 19.42
CA MET A 175 2.47 -1.50 19.02
C MET A 175 2.11 -2.97 18.85
N MET A 176 3.00 -3.82 18.32
CA MET A 176 2.82 -5.27 18.22
C MET A 176 2.71 -5.91 19.58
N PHE A 177 3.55 -5.50 20.55
CA PHE A 177 3.43 -5.96 21.94
C PHE A 177 2.06 -5.63 22.56
N THR A 178 1.58 -4.39 22.33
CA THR A 178 0.27 -3.96 22.80
C THR A 178 -0.85 -4.77 22.14
N LEU A 179 -0.75 -5.02 20.84
CA LEU A 179 -1.72 -5.83 20.09
C LEU A 179 -1.77 -7.26 20.60
N ALA A 180 -0.60 -7.87 20.89
CA ALA A 180 -0.49 -9.21 21.47
C ALA A 180 -1.16 -9.29 22.86
N ARG A 181 -0.90 -8.28 23.71
CA ARG A 181 -1.51 -8.20 25.05
C ARG A 181 -3.04 -8.06 24.98
N GLU A 182 -3.54 -7.29 24.04
CA GLU A 182 -4.98 -7.13 23.83
C GLU A 182 -5.65 -8.41 23.30
N ALA A 183 -5.00 -9.12 22.39
CA ALA A 183 -5.49 -10.42 21.92
C ALA A 183 -5.63 -11.41 23.07
N ASN A 184 -4.62 -11.51 23.92
CA ASN A 184 -4.66 -12.38 25.11
C ASN A 184 -5.74 -11.94 26.12
N ARG A 185 -5.88 -10.64 26.38
CA ARG A 185 -6.87 -10.11 27.32
C ARG A 185 -8.31 -10.39 26.88
N LYS A 186 -8.57 -10.34 25.58
CA LYS A 186 -9.91 -10.59 25.02
C LYS A 186 -10.19 -12.09 24.85
N GLY A 187 -9.22 -12.98 25.04
CA GLY A 187 -9.33 -14.41 24.75
C GLY A 187 -9.65 -14.72 23.28
N VAL A 188 -9.33 -13.78 22.38
CA VAL A 188 -9.62 -13.90 20.95
C VAL A 188 -8.49 -14.69 20.29
N ASN A 189 -8.85 -15.46 19.26
CA ASN A 189 -7.84 -16.21 18.50
C ASN A 189 -6.84 -15.23 17.87
N ARG A 190 -5.54 -15.50 18.08
CA ARG A 190 -4.46 -14.67 17.52
C ARG A 190 -4.53 -14.55 16.00
N SER A 191 -5.08 -15.55 15.31
CA SER A 191 -5.28 -15.52 13.86
C SER A 191 -6.14 -14.34 13.38
N ASP A 192 -7.05 -13.84 14.23
CA ASP A 192 -7.93 -12.72 13.88
C ASP A 192 -7.18 -11.38 13.84
N PHE A 193 -5.95 -11.35 14.37
CA PHE A 193 -5.05 -10.20 14.35
C PHE A 193 -3.86 -10.40 13.39
N GLY A 194 -4.02 -11.27 12.40
CA GLY A 194 -3.00 -11.48 11.38
C GLY A 194 -2.75 -10.23 10.54
N LEU A 195 -1.49 -9.80 10.46
CA LEU A 195 -1.06 -8.65 9.65
C LEU A 195 -0.19 -9.12 8.50
N VAL A 196 -0.19 -8.33 7.42
CA VAL A 196 0.74 -8.52 6.29
C VAL A 196 1.73 -7.37 6.29
N LEU A 197 2.99 -7.69 6.56
CA LEU A 197 4.09 -6.73 6.68
C LEU A 197 5.18 -6.97 5.62
N TYR A 198 6.00 -5.96 5.38
CA TYR A 198 7.17 -6.03 4.48
C TYR A 198 8.42 -6.54 5.16
N PHE A 199 8.49 -6.42 6.50
CA PHE A 199 9.64 -6.84 7.29
C PHE A 199 9.24 -7.90 8.30
N ASP A 200 10.16 -8.80 8.59
CA ASP A 200 10.04 -9.89 9.58
C ASP A 200 10.99 -9.71 10.78
N ASP A 201 11.67 -8.57 10.85
CA ASP A 201 12.69 -8.29 11.85
C ASP A 201 12.14 -7.64 13.14
N TYR A 202 10.83 -7.68 13.34
CA TYR A 202 10.16 -7.20 14.55
C TYR A 202 10.23 -8.22 15.69
N ARG A 203 10.32 -7.71 16.94
CA ARG A 203 10.56 -8.56 18.14
C ARG A 203 9.33 -9.37 18.57
N ASN A 204 8.15 -8.80 18.42
CA ASN A 204 6.91 -9.35 18.99
C ASN A 204 6.01 -9.95 17.91
N ILE A 205 6.59 -10.69 16.98
CA ILE A 205 5.86 -11.34 15.90
C ILE A 205 6.21 -12.82 15.78
N GLU A 206 5.26 -13.55 15.24
CA GLU A 206 5.44 -14.92 14.75
C GLU A 206 5.13 -14.90 13.23
N VAL A 207 6.08 -15.29 12.41
CA VAL A 207 5.90 -15.37 10.97
C VAL A 207 5.19 -16.67 10.62
N VAL A 208 3.94 -16.57 10.15
CA VAL A 208 3.13 -17.73 9.76
C VAL A 208 3.36 -18.09 8.31
N LYS A 209 3.51 -17.07 7.44
CA LYS A 209 3.69 -17.30 6.01
C LYS A 209 4.57 -16.22 5.40
N GLN A 210 5.47 -16.65 4.54
CA GLN A 210 6.30 -15.76 3.73
C GLN A 210 5.92 -15.90 2.26
N TRP A 211 5.61 -14.76 1.63
CA TRP A 211 5.48 -14.69 0.17
C TRP A 211 6.76 -14.09 -0.41
N LYS A 212 7.56 -14.96 -1.00
CA LYS A 212 8.74 -14.53 -1.77
C LYS A 212 8.32 -13.85 -3.06
N PRO A 213 9.05 -12.84 -3.54
CA PRO A 213 8.77 -12.24 -4.82
C PRO A 213 8.85 -13.29 -5.92
N LYS A 214 7.72 -13.54 -6.58
CA LYS A 214 7.69 -14.39 -7.76
C LYS A 214 8.21 -13.59 -8.96
N SER A 215 9.23 -14.12 -9.63
CA SER A 215 9.64 -13.63 -10.94
C SER A 215 8.67 -14.22 -11.97
N ILE A 216 7.90 -13.37 -12.64
CA ILE A 216 7.09 -13.76 -13.78
C ILE A 216 7.79 -13.15 -15.01
N GLY A 217 8.58 -13.95 -15.70
CA GLY A 217 9.38 -13.51 -16.84
C GLY A 217 10.37 -12.40 -16.46
N LEU A 218 10.30 -11.27 -17.16
CA LEU A 218 11.15 -10.10 -16.92
C LEU A 218 10.77 -9.28 -15.65
N PHE A 219 9.67 -9.64 -14.97
CA PHE A 219 9.10 -8.88 -13.87
C PHE A 219 9.39 -9.55 -12.53
N LYS A 220 10.25 -8.91 -11.74
CA LYS A 220 10.57 -9.34 -10.38
C LYS A 220 9.82 -8.47 -9.39
N LYS A 221 8.90 -9.04 -8.60
CA LYS A 221 8.35 -8.33 -7.44
C LYS A 221 9.49 -8.05 -6.46
N SER A 222 9.58 -6.80 -6.00
CA SER A 222 10.76 -6.31 -5.29
C SER A 222 10.70 -6.44 -3.78
N TYR A 223 9.62 -6.97 -3.19
CA TYR A 223 9.49 -7.14 -1.74
C TYR A 223 8.94 -8.51 -1.35
N ASN A 224 9.54 -9.07 -0.30
CA ASN A 224 8.91 -10.11 0.47
C ASN A 224 7.68 -9.52 1.18
N HIS A 225 6.70 -10.37 1.47
CA HIS A 225 5.60 -10.05 2.36
C HIS A 225 5.52 -11.18 3.37
N TYR A 226 5.26 -10.82 4.60
CA TYR A 226 5.17 -11.75 5.70
C TYR A 226 3.80 -11.63 6.33
N GLN A 227 3.08 -12.74 6.42
CA GLN A 227 1.93 -12.82 7.30
C GLN A 227 2.45 -13.11 8.70
N VAL A 228 2.16 -12.19 9.61
CA VAL A 228 2.64 -12.26 10.98
C VAL A 228 1.49 -12.26 11.96
N LEU A 229 1.68 -12.95 13.06
CA LEU A 229 0.80 -12.89 14.22
C LEU A 229 1.52 -12.18 15.36
N PRO A 230 0.79 -11.41 16.19
CA PRO A 230 1.37 -10.82 17.38
C PRO A 230 1.75 -11.93 18.39
N LYS A 231 2.97 -11.83 18.96
CA LYS A 231 3.53 -12.79 19.92
C LYS A 231 3.94 -12.06 21.21
N ILE A 232 3.67 -12.67 22.35
CA ILE A 232 4.18 -12.25 23.67
C ILE A 232 5.40 -13.09 24.00
#